data_ac7737c00ac540657013f10b3327415a
#
_entry.id   ac7737c00ac540657013f10b3327415a
#
_cell.length_a   1.000
_cell.length_b   1.000
_cell.length_c   1.000
_cell.angle_alpha   90.00
_cell.angle_beta   90.00
_cell.angle_gamma   90.00
#
_symmetry.space_group_name_H-M   'P 1'
#
loop_
_entity.id
_entity.type
_entity.pdbx_description
1 polymer ?
#
loop_
_entity_poly.entity_id
_entity_poly.type
_entity_poly.pdbx_seq_one_letter_code
_entity_poly.pdbx_strand_id
1 'polypeptide(L)'
;MQFAAALGYQVAAIDNHDDSLQLVQAMPNHLRPKLCVNSTQPDAKEKIMQFTNDQGLAGVVVCTDPVSVTGWSLELLRIGGVVVPLGLPPDKWQFDTQILLFRELVIRGNYVASRQEVEKMMELVAREDIKSQVTVVRPDDIPNIPDLYRKRAFRGRLVVNCQ
;
A
#
# COMPACT_ATOMS: atom_id res chain seq x y z
N MET A 1 1.09 -5.29 -0.06
CA MET A 1 1.51 -5.81 1.25
C MET A 1 1.74 -7.31 1.20
N GLN A 2 0.76 -8.16 0.87
CA GLN A 2 0.91 -9.63 0.82
C GLN A 2 2.10 -10.07 -0.06
N PHE A 3 2.23 -9.52 -1.26
CA PHE A 3 3.37 -9.82 -2.15
C PHE A 3 4.73 -9.54 -1.51
N ALA A 4 4.88 -8.41 -0.82
CA ALA A 4 6.14 -8.08 -0.15
C ALA A 4 6.44 -9.05 1.00
N ALA A 5 5.42 -9.41 1.80
CA ALA A 5 5.58 -10.42 2.86
C ALA A 5 5.92 -11.80 2.28
N ALA A 6 5.24 -12.22 1.21
CA ALA A 6 5.51 -13.48 0.50
C ALA A 6 6.93 -13.55 -0.08
N LEU A 7 7.52 -12.40 -0.42
CA LEU A 7 8.90 -12.27 -0.88
C LEU A 7 9.92 -12.17 0.28
N GLY A 8 9.47 -12.29 1.53
CA GLY A 8 10.33 -12.30 2.72
C GLY A 8 10.67 -10.93 3.30
N TYR A 9 10.05 -9.85 2.81
CA TYR A 9 10.26 -8.52 3.39
C TYR A 9 9.50 -8.37 4.71
N GLN A 10 10.09 -7.62 5.63
CA GLN A 10 9.37 -7.10 6.79
C GLN A 10 8.53 -5.91 6.34
N VAL A 11 7.22 -6.01 6.48
CA VAL A 11 6.27 -5.04 5.94
C VAL A 11 5.62 -4.24 7.05
N ALA A 12 5.60 -2.91 6.88
CA ALA A 12 4.75 -2.00 7.63
C ALA A 12 3.55 -1.59 6.75
N ALA A 13 2.33 -1.73 7.26
CA ALA A 13 1.12 -1.19 6.65
C ALA A 13 0.80 0.17 7.25
N ILE A 14 0.64 1.17 6.40
CA ILE A 14 0.35 2.54 6.80
C ILE A 14 -0.94 2.97 6.10
N ASP A 15 -1.94 3.38 6.87
CA ASP A 15 -3.21 3.89 6.37
C ASP A 15 -3.74 4.97 7.31
N ASN A 16 -4.64 5.83 6.86
CA ASN A 16 -5.30 6.83 7.69
C ASN A 16 -6.68 6.37 8.21
N HIS A 17 -7.09 5.14 7.88
CA HIS A 17 -8.35 4.53 8.30
C HIS A 17 -8.11 3.25 9.10
N ASP A 18 -8.66 3.19 10.30
CA ASP A 18 -8.53 2.01 11.16
C ASP A 18 -9.19 0.77 10.57
N ASP A 19 -10.29 0.92 9.83
CA ASP A 19 -10.97 -0.19 9.15
C ASP A 19 -10.05 -0.87 8.12
N SER A 20 -9.25 -0.08 7.38
CA SER A 20 -8.24 -0.61 6.45
C SER A 20 -7.16 -1.40 7.20
N LEU A 21 -6.70 -0.89 8.34
CA LEU A 21 -5.70 -1.56 9.18
C LEU A 21 -6.25 -2.84 9.81
N GLN A 22 -7.52 -2.87 10.23
CA GLN A 22 -8.18 -4.09 10.71
C GLN A 22 -8.26 -5.17 9.63
N LEU A 23 -8.57 -4.78 8.38
CA LEU A 23 -8.57 -5.69 7.25
C LEU A 23 -7.21 -6.35 7.05
N VAL A 24 -6.15 -5.58 7.20
CA VAL A 24 -4.77 -6.05 7.08
C VAL A 24 -4.42 -7.03 8.22
N GLN A 25 -4.90 -6.80 9.43
CA GLN A 25 -4.69 -7.68 10.57
C GLN A 25 -5.41 -9.03 10.42
N ALA A 26 -6.47 -9.10 9.62
CA ALA A 26 -7.20 -10.33 9.32
C ALA A 26 -6.48 -11.24 8.30
N MET A 27 -5.39 -10.79 7.68
CA MET A 27 -4.62 -11.59 6.73
C MET A 27 -3.94 -12.81 7.40
N PRO A 28 -3.64 -13.89 6.64
CA PRO A 28 -2.85 -15.01 7.14
C PRO A 28 -1.51 -14.55 7.74
N ASN A 29 -1.05 -15.21 8.80
CA ASN A 29 0.12 -14.77 9.57
C ASN A 29 1.38 -14.59 8.72
N HIS A 30 1.61 -15.44 7.71
CA HIS A 30 2.79 -15.36 6.84
C HIS A 30 2.73 -14.22 5.83
N LEU A 31 1.52 -13.69 5.53
CA LEU A 31 1.30 -12.57 4.62
C LEU A 31 0.99 -11.24 5.34
N ARG A 32 0.88 -11.31 6.68
CA ARG A 32 0.52 -10.16 7.50
C ARG A 32 1.70 -9.22 7.69
N PRO A 33 1.50 -7.90 7.57
CA PRO A 33 2.50 -6.92 7.98
C PRO A 33 2.89 -7.10 9.45
N LYS A 34 4.14 -6.83 9.75
CA LYS A 34 4.67 -6.88 11.13
C LYS A 34 4.31 -5.64 11.94
N LEU A 35 4.02 -4.54 11.25
CA LEU A 35 3.58 -3.28 11.86
C LEU A 35 2.36 -2.75 11.11
N CYS A 36 1.36 -2.26 11.86
CA CYS A 36 0.24 -1.48 11.32
C CYS A 36 0.21 -0.12 12.00
N VAL A 37 0.20 0.96 11.22
CA VAL A 37 0.26 2.34 11.72
C VAL A 37 -0.85 3.18 11.10
N ASN A 38 -1.64 3.82 11.95
CA ASN A 38 -2.52 4.88 11.50
C ASN A 38 -1.70 6.17 11.33
N SER A 39 -1.60 6.66 10.09
CA SER A 39 -0.78 7.83 9.71
C SER A 39 -1.27 9.16 10.31
N THR A 40 -2.50 9.21 10.83
CA THR A 40 -3.04 10.40 11.49
C THR A 40 -2.60 10.53 12.95
N GLN A 41 -2.04 9.48 13.53
CA GLN A 41 -1.54 9.51 14.90
C GLN A 41 -0.23 10.30 14.99
N PRO A 42 -0.04 11.10 16.04
CA PRO A 42 1.15 11.93 16.18
C PRO A 42 2.45 11.13 16.32
N ASP A 43 2.37 9.91 16.80
CA ASP A 43 3.50 8.99 16.99
C ASP A 43 3.74 8.04 15.80
N ALA A 44 3.03 8.24 14.67
CA ALA A 44 3.11 7.36 13.51
C ALA A 44 4.53 7.22 12.97
N LYS A 45 5.24 8.34 12.80
CA LYS A 45 6.63 8.35 12.33
C LYS A 45 7.56 7.66 13.31
N GLU A 46 7.41 7.92 14.59
CA GLU A 46 8.23 7.29 15.64
C GLU A 46 8.08 5.77 15.65
N LYS A 47 6.85 5.25 15.58
CA LYS A 47 6.59 3.80 15.48
C LYS A 47 7.27 3.17 14.27
N ILE A 48 7.26 3.84 13.13
CA ILE A 48 7.92 3.36 11.91
C ILE A 48 9.44 3.37 12.07
N MET A 49 10.00 4.41 12.68
CA MET A 49 11.44 4.49 12.95
C MET A 49 11.87 3.40 13.94
N GLN A 50 11.17 3.20 15.03
CA GLN A 50 11.42 2.11 15.98
C GLN A 50 11.37 0.73 15.32
N PHE A 51 10.40 0.50 14.42
CA PHE A 51 10.29 -0.75 13.66
C PHE A 51 11.51 -1.05 12.79
N THR A 52 12.21 -0.01 12.37
CA THR A 52 13.42 -0.10 11.52
C THR A 52 14.73 0.11 12.30
N ASN A 53 14.69 0.08 13.63
CA ASN A 53 15.83 0.41 14.50
C ASN A 53 16.44 1.77 14.14
N ASP A 54 15.60 2.77 13.94
CA ASP A 54 15.92 4.15 13.57
C ASP A 54 16.65 4.35 12.23
N GLN A 55 16.77 3.29 11.44
CA GLN A 55 17.41 3.39 10.12
C GLN A 55 16.49 3.96 9.04
N GLY A 56 15.19 3.79 9.18
CA GLY A 56 14.18 4.10 8.17
C GLY A 56 13.89 2.93 7.23
N LEU A 57 12.84 3.07 6.43
CA LEU A 57 12.35 2.05 5.51
C LEU A 57 13.28 1.91 4.29
N ALA A 58 13.51 0.68 3.86
CA ALA A 58 14.27 0.41 2.61
C ALA A 58 13.49 0.84 1.35
N GLY A 59 12.16 0.78 1.40
CA GLY A 59 11.31 1.21 0.30
C GLY A 59 9.90 1.51 0.76
N VAL A 60 9.23 2.40 0.05
CA VAL A 60 7.81 2.75 0.24
C VAL A 60 7.08 2.65 -1.09
N VAL A 61 5.93 1.97 -1.09
CA VAL A 61 5.00 1.94 -2.23
C VAL A 61 3.78 2.79 -1.85
N VAL A 62 3.60 3.91 -2.55
CA VAL A 62 2.51 4.85 -2.30
C VAL A 62 1.32 4.51 -3.19
N CYS A 63 0.25 3.96 -2.59
CA CYS A 63 -0.94 3.47 -3.30
C CYS A 63 -2.13 4.45 -3.21
N THR A 64 -1.86 5.73 -2.95
CA THR A 64 -2.88 6.77 -2.76
C THR A 64 -2.52 8.05 -3.50
N ASP A 65 -3.50 8.89 -3.80
CA ASP A 65 -3.32 10.08 -4.61
C ASP A 65 -2.83 11.34 -3.86
N PRO A 66 -3.11 11.58 -2.56
CA PRO A 66 -2.68 12.81 -1.90
C PRO A 66 -1.18 13.03 -1.98
N VAL A 67 -0.77 14.14 -2.59
CA VAL A 67 0.64 14.53 -2.80
C VAL A 67 1.42 14.62 -1.47
N SER A 68 0.75 15.05 -0.40
CA SER A 68 1.34 15.12 0.95
C SER A 68 1.83 13.77 1.45
N VAL A 69 1.14 12.68 1.14
CA VAL A 69 1.54 11.33 1.53
C VAL A 69 2.84 10.92 0.82
N THR A 70 2.98 11.26 -0.46
CA THR A 70 4.21 10.99 -1.21
C THR A 70 5.38 11.79 -0.65
N GLY A 71 5.16 13.07 -0.30
CA GLY A 71 6.17 13.90 0.36
C GLY A 71 6.60 13.32 1.72
N TRP A 72 5.63 13.00 2.57
CA TRP A 72 5.89 12.39 3.86
C TRP A 72 6.63 11.04 3.77
N SER A 73 6.35 10.24 2.73
CA SER A 73 6.99 8.94 2.54
C SER A 73 8.51 9.05 2.32
N LEU A 74 9.01 10.16 1.77
CA LEU A 74 10.45 10.40 1.64
C LEU A 74 11.15 10.54 3.00
N GLU A 75 10.44 11.09 3.99
CA GLU A 75 10.99 11.26 5.34
C GLU A 75 11.16 9.92 6.09
N LEU A 76 10.40 8.90 5.69
CA LEU A 76 10.43 7.57 6.32
C LEU A 76 11.54 6.67 5.76
N LEU A 77 12.14 7.05 4.62
CA LEU A 77 13.14 6.23 3.95
C LEU A 77 14.51 6.33 4.62
N ARG A 78 15.23 5.23 4.63
CA ARG A 78 16.67 5.22 4.96
C ARG A 78 17.51 5.82 3.84
N ILE A 79 18.81 6.02 4.08
CA ILE A 79 19.78 6.37 3.02
C ILE A 79 19.74 5.30 1.92
N GLY A 80 19.72 5.71 0.65
CA GLY A 80 19.57 4.83 -0.51
C GLY A 80 18.17 4.20 -0.64
N GLY A 81 17.18 4.66 0.12
CA GLY A 81 15.81 4.13 0.08
C GLY A 81 15.08 4.48 -1.22
N VAL A 82 14.06 3.66 -1.54
CA VAL A 82 13.32 3.77 -2.80
C VAL A 82 11.85 4.11 -2.52
N VAL A 83 11.32 5.13 -3.20
CA VAL A 83 9.86 5.37 -3.23
C VAL A 83 9.30 5.02 -4.61
N VAL A 84 8.18 4.29 -4.62
CA VAL A 84 7.44 3.93 -5.83
C VAL A 84 6.03 4.52 -5.73
N PRO A 85 5.76 5.68 -6.33
CA PRO A 85 4.41 6.22 -6.40
C PRO A 85 3.58 5.42 -7.42
N LEU A 86 2.41 4.93 -7.00
CA LEU A 86 1.41 4.26 -7.84
C LEU A 86 0.12 5.08 -7.95
N GLY A 87 -0.10 6.05 -7.05
CA GLY A 87 -1.18 7.01 -7.14
C GLY A 87 -1.02 7.94 -8.34
N LEU A 88 -2.13 8.48 -8.82
CA LEU A 88 -2.19 9.43 -9.94
C LEU A 88 -2.79 10.76 -9.45
N PRO A 89 -2.05 11.55 -8.66
CA PRO A 89 -2.54 12.81 -8.14
C PRO A 89 -2.83 13.78 -9.30
N PRO A 90 -3.90 14.59 -9.21
CA PRO A 90 -4.18 15.63 -10.19
C PRO A 90 -3.16 16.78 -10.11
N ASP A 91 -2.57 16.99 -8.94
CA ASP A 91 -1.61 18.06 -8.70
C ASP A 91 -0.18 17.60 -8.92
N LYS A 92 0.70 18.55 -9.25
CA LYS A 92 2.13 18.29 -9.38
C LYS A 92 2.74 18.02 -8.01
N TRP A 93 3.49 16.95 -7.90
CA TRP A 93 4.27 16.65 -6.72
C TRP A 93 5.48 17.59 -6.61
N GLN A 94 5.57 18.28 -5.48
CA GLN A 94 6.71 19.11 -5.11
C GLN A 94 7.31 18.54 -3.82
N PHE A 95 8.63 18.48 -3.74
CA PHE A 95 9.35 17.99 -2.58
C PHE A 95 10.64 18.77 -2.35
N ASP A 96 11.12 18.73 -1.12
CA ASP A 96 12.42 19.32 -0.77
C ASP A 96 13.56 18.49 -1.39
N THR A 97 14.28 19.13 -2.31
CA THR A 97 15.42 18.47 -3.00
C THR A 97 16.52 18.06 -2.02
N GLN A 98 16.68 18.74 -0.89
CA GLN A 98 17.72 18.42 0.09
C GLN A 98 17.55 16.99 0.63
N ILE A 99 16.30 16.58 0.93
CA ILE A 99 16.07 15.22 1.44
C ILE A 99 16.46 14.15 0.42
N LEU A 100 16.23 14.42 -0.88
CA LEU A 100 16.61 13.52 -1.97
C LEU A 100 18.14 13.39 -2.06
N LEU A 101 18.84 14.53 -2.03
CA LEU A 101 20.31 14.58 -2.18
C LEU A 101 21.03 13.99 -0.96
N PHE A 102 20.70 14.44 0.25
CA PHE A 102 21.42 14.02 1.45
C PHE A 102 21.15 12.58 1.88
N ARG A 103 20.05 12.00 1.42
CA ARG A 103 19.72 10.60 1.68
C ARG A 103 19.88 9.70 0.46
N GLU A 104 20.39 10.23 -0.67
CA GLU A 104 20.59 9.45 -1.90
C GLU A 104 19.34 8.66 -2.32
N LEU A 105 18.16 9.26 -2.19
CA LEU A 105 16.90 8.57 -2.40
C LEU A 105 16.63 8.31 -3.88
N VAL A 106 15.94 7.22 -4.17
CA VAL A 106 15.52 6.85 -5.52
C VAL A 106 14.01 6.98 -5.64
N ILE A 107 13.53 7.77 -6.60
CA ILE A 107 12.12 7.81 -7.01
C ILE A 107 11.99 6.94 -8.27
N ARG A 108 11.18 5.88 -8.17
CA ARG A 108 11.01 4.94 -9.28
C ARG A 108 9.57 4.94 -9.78
N GLY A 109 9.37 5.41 -11.00
CA GLY A 109 8.11 5.24 -11.71
C GLY A 109 7.89 3.76 -12.07
N ASN A 110 6.62 3.33 -12.06
CA ASN A 110 6.20 2.02 -12.54
C ASN A 110 4.89 2.19 -13.31
N TYR A 111 4.71 1.49 -14.41
CA TYR A 111 3.48 1.56 -15.20
C TYR A 111 2.75 0.22 -15.14
N VAL A 112 2.96 -0.63 -16.11
CA VAL A 112 2.30 -1.95 -16.18
C VAL A 112 3.35 -3.06 -16.12
N ALA A 113 2.89 -4.26 -15.82
CA ALA A 113 3.75 -5.45 -15.81
C ALA A 113 3.82 -6.08 -17.20
N SER A 114 4.97 -6.63 -17.56
CA SER A 114 5.11 -7.51 -18.70
C SER A 114 4.38 -8.84 -18.47
N ARG A 115 4.13 -9.59 -19.57
CA ARG A 115 3.55 -10.94 -19.45
C ARG A 115 4.35 -11.85 -18.51
N GLN A 116 5.66 -11.83 -18.64
CA GLN A 116 6.53 -12.66 -17.80
C GLN A 116 6.45 -12.28 -16.30
N GLU A 117 6.32 -10.99 -15.97
CA GLU A 117 6.12 -10.55 -14.61
C GLU A 117 4.76 -10.96 -14.05
N VAL A 118 3.71 -10.92 -14.89
CA VAL A 118 2.37 -11.43 -14.51
C VAL A 118 2.40 -12.92 -14.25
N GLU A 119 3.07 -13.72 -15.10
CA GLU A 119 3.22 -15.16 -14.90
C GLU A 119 3.91 -15.47 -13.56
N LYS A 120 5.04 -14.81 -13.26
CA LYS A 120 5.73 -14.94 -11.96
C LYS A 120 4.86 -14.50 -10.77
N MET A 121 4.10 -13.44 -10.94
CA MET A 121 3.15 -12.98 -9.91
C MET A 121 2.09 -14.04 -9.66
N MET A 122 1.53 -14.65 -10.69
CA MET A 122 0.50 -15.71 -10.56
C MET A 122 1.05 -16.98 -9.90
N GLU A 123 2.29 -17.35 -10.20
CA GLU A 123 2.99 -18.44 -9.50
C GLU A 123 3.13 -18.14 -7.99
N LEU A 124 3.50 -16.90 -7.65
CA LEU A 124 3.58 -16.47 -6.25
C LEU A 124 2.21 -16.48 -5.57
N VAL A 125 1.16 -16.00 -6.26
CA VAL A 125 -0.23 -16.02 -5.77
C VAL A 125 -0.66 -17.44 -5.44
N ALA A 126 -0.41 -18.40 -6.34
CA ALA A 126 -0.79 -19.80 -6.15
C ALA A 126 0.01 -20.48 -5.03
N ARG A 127 1.31 -20.22 -4.95
CA ARG A 127 2.19 -20.82 -3.95
C ARG A 127 1.90 -20.35 -2.52
N GLU A 128 1.63 -19.06 -2.35
CA GLU A 128 1.46 -18.43 -1.04
C GLU A 128 -0.02 -18.22 -0.66
N ASP A 129 -0.95 -18.70 -1.49
CA ASP A 129 -2.41 -18.52 -1.31
C ASP A 129 -2.80 -17.03 -1.10
N ILE A 130 -2.20 -16.14 -1.91
CA ILE A 130 -2.48 -14.70 -1.84
C ILE A 130 -3.90 -14.44 -2.34
N LYS A 131 -4.72 -13.77 -1.54
CA LYS A 131 -6.12 -13.49 -1.86
C LYS A 131 -6.44 -12.01 -1.76
N SER A 132 -7.29 -11.55 -2.68
CA SER A 132 -7.93 -10.25 -2.54
C SER A 132 -9.15 -10.37 -1.62
N GLN A 133 -9.30 -9.40 -0.72
CA GLN A 133 -10.57 -9.25 -0.02
C GLN A 133 -11.61 -8.69 -0.99
N VAL A 134 -12.73 -9.39 -1.13
CA VAL A 134 -13.82 -8.99 -2.01
C VAL A 134 -15.13 -8.88 -1.26
N THR A 135 -15.95 -7.91 -1.65
CA THR A 135 -17.35 -7.79 -1.29
C THR A 135 -18.16 -8.10 -2.54
N VAL A 136 -18.92 -9.19 -2.51
CA VAL A 136 -19.70 -9.65 -3.66
C VAL A 136 -21.09 -9.03 -3.61
N VAL A 137 -21.54 -8.49 -4.72
CA VAL A 137 -22.90 -7.96 -4.93
C VAL A 137 -23.58 -8.67 -6.09
N ARG A 138 -24.90 -8.69 -6.10
CA ARG A 138 -25.70 -9.28 -7.19
C ARG A 138 -25.85 -8.30 -8.36
N PRO A 139 -26.16 -8.76 -9.57
CA PRO A 139 -26.43 -7.88 -10.71
C PRO A 139 -27.53 -6.85 -10.44
N ASP A 140 -28.57 -7.23 -9.68
CA ASP A 140 -29.67 -6.34 -9.31
C ASP A 140 -29.24 -5.15 -8.44
N ASP A 141 -28.10 -5.28 -7.76
CA ASP A 141 -27.54 -4.23 -6.90
C ASP A 141 -26.64 -3.23 -7.67
N ILE A 142 -26.40 -3.42 -8.97
CA ILE A 142 -25.55 -2.55 -9.80
C ILE A 142 -25.97 -1.07 -9.69
N PRO A 143 -27.26 -0.69 -9.73
CA PRO A 143 -27.67 0.71 -9.59
C PRO A 143 -27.22 1.35 -8.26
N ASN A 144 -27.01 0.55 -7.22
CA ASN A 144 -26.63 1.01 -5.88
C ASN A 144 -25.10 1.14 -5.70
N ILE A 145 -24.30 0.62 -6.64
CA ILE A 145 -22.82 0.63 -6.57
C ILE A 145 -22.26 2.05 -6.37
N PRO A 146 -22.71 3.10 -7.10
CA PRO A 146 -22.19 4.45 -6.88
C PRO A 146 -22.36 4.94 -5.44
N ASP A 147 -23.49 4.59 -4.80
CA ASP A 147 -23.76 4.96 -3.43
C ASP A 147 -22.90 4.16 -2.42
N LEU A 148 -22.69 2.87 -2.68
CA LEU A 148 -21.77 2.06 -1.88
C LEU A 148 -20.34 2.64 -1.92
N TYR A 149 -19.88 3.11 -3.09
CA TYR A 149 -18.57 3.76 -3.24
C TYR A 149 -18.50 5.09 -2.49
N ARG A 150 -19.51 5.96 -2.64
CA ARG A 150 -19.54 7.25 -1.94
C ARG A 150 -19.55 7.09 -0.41
N LYS A 151 -20.30 6.09 0.09
CA LYS A 151 -20.43 5.80 1.52
C LYS A 151 -19.30 4.91 2.04
N ARG A 152 -18.40 4.41 1.17
CA ARG A 152 -17.37 3.41 1.50
C ARG A 152 -17.94 2.19 2.25
N ALA A 153 -19.17 1.77 1.89
CA ALA A 153 -19.93 0.73 2.56
C ALA A 153 -19.57 -0.69 2.11
N PHE A 154 -18.28 -0.93 1.79
CA PHE A 154 -17.78 -2.25 1.44
C PHE A 154 -16.30 -2.39 1.87
N ARG A 155 -15.81 -3.62 1.94
CA ARG A 155 -14.42 -3.93 2.28
C ARG A 155 -13.69 -4.56 1.11
N GLY A 156 -12.46 -4.12 0.85
CA GLY A 156 -11.63 -4.64 -0.23
C GLY A 156 -12.11 -4.20 -1.61
N ARG A 157 -12.34 -5.15 -2.52
CA ARG A 157 -12.84 -4.92 -3.88
C ARG A 157 -14.31 -5.25 -3.99
N LEU A 158 -15.08 -4.38 -4.65
CA LEU A 158 -16.47 -4.67 -4.98
C LEU A 158 -16.50 -5.48 -6.28
N VAL A 159 -17.18 -6.64 -6.24
CA VAL A 159 -17.26 -7.57 -7.36
C VAL A 159 -18.72 -7.92 -7.61
N VAL A 160 -19.18 -7.77 -8.85
CA VAL A 160 -20.53 -8.22 -9.27
C VAL A 160 -20.41 -9.67 -9.69
N ASN A 161 -21.17 -10.57 -9.03
CA ASN A 161 -21.28 -11.94 -9.46
C ASN A 161 -22.42 -12.07 -10.50
N CYS A 162 -22.09 -12.42 -11.72
CA CYS A 162 -23.02 -12.58 -12.84
C CYS A 162 -23.49 -14.04 -13.08
N GLN A 163 -23.21 -14.92 -12.11
CA GLN A 163 -23.64 -16.32 -12.17
C GLN A 163 -24.90 -16.53 -11.34
#